data_0876868801102a737a3cff772e5a739f
#
_entry.id   0876868801102a737a3cff772e5a739f
#
_cell.length_a   1.000
_cell.length_b   1.000
_cell.length_c   1.000
_cell.angle_alpha   90.00
_cell.angle_beta   90.00
_cell.angle_gamma   90.00
#
_symmetry.space_group_name_H-M   'P 1'
#
loop_
_entity.id
_entity.type
_entity.pdbx_description
1 polymer ?
#
loop_
_entity_poly.entity_id
_entity_poly.type
_entity_poly.pdbx_seq_one_letter_code
_entity_poly.pdbx_strand_id
1 'polypeptide(L)'
;MPPLKTILLTTVRVAVTGAVVIAALVGGKALWTHYQVDPWTRDGRVRADVVQVAPDVSGLVTRVDAVNDQTVKAGQPLFYVDRERYALALRQADAAVQAQQATLAQARRELARNRALGELVAAEVTEQSRSKVEQSQAALSQAEAARDVAALNLKRTVVLAPADGFLSDLTLRTGDYVTAGKPVLALIDSRSFRVEGYFEETKLSGLRLGQPVTVKVMGEDKPLKGHIQSIAAGIEDRDRAASGNLLPNVNPTFSWVRLAQRVPVRVALDQTPNDLRLIAGRTATVSVDMIKGAAK
;
A
#
# COMPACT_ATOMS: atom_id res chain seq x y z
N MET A 1 63.68 14.04 55.25
CA MET A 1 62.50 13.19 55.07
C MET A 1 61.35 14.15 54.64
N PRO A 2 60.74 13.97 53.52
CA PRO A 2 59.61 14.84 53.10
C PRO A 2 58.45 14.66 54.09
N PRO A 3 57.77 15.75 54.44
CA PRO A 3 56.69 15.69 55.43
C PRO A 3 55.51 14.80 54.92
N LEU A 4 55.04 13.95 55.79
CA LEU A 4 53.94 12.98 55.51
C LEU A 4 52.74 13.59 54.74
N LYS A 5 52.44 14.89 55.00
CA LYS A 5 51.37 15.64 54.33
C LYS A 5 51.60 15.84 52.82
N THR A 6 52.82 16.02 52.37
CA THR A 6 53.12 16.21 50.95
C THR A 6 53.03 14.88 50.19
N ILE A 7 53.40 13.74 50.79
CA ILE A 7 53.24 12.43 50.21
C ILE A 7 51.74 12.08 50.08
N LEU A 8 50.95 12.34 51.11
CA LEU A 8 49.51 12.09 51.08
C LEU A 8 48.77 12.95 50.01
N LEU A 9 49.18 14.23 49.89
CA LEU A 9 48.60 15.12 48.87
C LEU A 9 48.98 14.71 47.43
N THR A 10 50.17 14.20 47.21
CA THR A 10 50.59 13.69 45.87
C THR A 10 49.90 12.38 45.52
N THR A 11 49.73 11.45 46.47
CA THR A 11 48.99 10.20 46.23
C THR A 11 47.53 10.45 45.96
N VAL A 12 46.87 11.35 46.69
CA VAL A 12 45.47 11.76 46.39
C VAL A 12 45.37 12.41 45.01
N ARG A 13 46.27 13.31 44.65
CA ARG A 13 46.25 13.92 43.29
C ARG A 13 46.43 12.85 42.19
N VAL A 14 47.36 11.92 42.34
CA VAL A 14 47.59 10.84 41.39
C VAL A 14 46.34 9.95 41.29
N ALA A 15 45.73 9.61 42.44
CA ALA A 15 44.51 8.80 42.47
C ALA A 15 43.33 9.49 41.77
N VAL A 16 43.14 10.77 42.04
CA VAL A 16 42.08 11.58 41.40
C VAL A 16 42.33 11.70 39.90
N THR A 17 43.57 11.99 39.49
CA THR A 17 43.92 12.06 38.05
C THR A 17 43.71 10.70 37.37
N GLY A 18 44.09 9.58 38.01
CA GLY A 18 43.84 8.23 37.52
C GLY A 18 42.36 7.93 37.36
N ALA A 19 41.54 8.32 38.33
CA ALA A 19 40.10 8.13 38.27
C ALA A 19 39.45 8.93 37.12
N VAL A 20 39.89 10.19 36.91
CA VAL A 20 39.42 11.02 35.79
C VAL A 20 39.83 10.43 34.45
N VAL A 21 41.06 9.92 34.30
CA VAL A 21 41.50 9.28 33.05
C VAL A 21 40.71 8.00 32.76
N ILE A 22 40.48 7.17 33.77
CA ILE A 22 39.65 5.95 33.61
C ILE A 22 38.21 6.33 33.19
N ALA A 23 37.60 7.33 33.86
CA ALA A 23 36.29 7.79 33.51
C ALA A 23 36.23 8.35 32.07
N ALA A 24 37.24 9.09 31.62
CA ALA A 24 37.35 9.59 30.26
C ALA A 24 37.49 8.45 29.22
N LEU A 25 38.31 7.42 29.54
CA LEU A 25 38.46 6.26 28.66
C LEU A 25 37.17 5.43 28.56
N VAL A 26 36.48 5.20 29.68
CA VAL A 26 35.18 4.50 29.69
C VAL A 26 34.13 5.32 28.95
N GLY A 27 34.02 6.62 29.20
CA GLY A 27 33.12 7.52 28.49
C GLY A 27 33.44 7.60 27.00
N GLY A 28 34.71 7.73 26.63
CA GLY A 28 35.15 7.72 25.23
C GLY A 28 34.82 6.43 24.49
N LYS A 29 35.05 5.26 25.16
CA LYS A 29 34.66 3.95 24.61
C LYS A 29 33.16 3.83 24.43
N ALA A 30 32.34 4.28 25.40
CA ALA A 30 30.89 4.25 25.32
C ALA A 30 30.35 5.13 24.17
N LEU A 31 30.91 6.34 24.02
CA LEU A 31 30.57 7.22 22.90
C LEU A 31 30.98 6.62 21.56
N TRP A 32 32.19 6.05 21.47
CA TRP A 32 32.65 5.38 20.24
C TRP A 32 31.72 4.23 19.85
N THR A 33 31.34 3.38 20.80
CA THR A 33 30.43 2.26 20.55
C THR A 33 29.08 2.77 20.07
N HIS A 34 28.52 3.78 20.73
CA HIS A 34 27.22 4.32 20.37
C HIS A 34 27.18 4.94 18.96
N TYR A 35 28.22 5.69 18.57
CA TYR A 35 28.22 6.39 17.28
C TYR A 35 28.71 5.52 16.12
N GLN A 36 29.64 4.61 16.35
CA GLN A 36 30.30 3.85 15.29
C GLN A 36 29.80 2.40 15.16
N VAL A 37 29.38 1.78 16.27
CA VAL A 37 29.05 0.34 16.28
C VAL A 37 27.56 0.10 16.34
N ASP A 38 26.83 0.85 17.18
CA ASP A 38 25.41 0.64 17.34
C ASP A 38 24.64 0.98 16.03
N PRO A 39 23.82 0.05 15.51
CA PRO A 39 23.05 0.31 14.31
C PRO A 39 21.84 1.18 14.65
N TRP A 40 21.98 2.48 14.45
CA TRP A 40 20.90 3.44 14.58
C TRP A 40 20.92 4.47 13.45
N THR A 41 19.76 5.05 13.16
CA THR A 41 19.62 6.14 12.17
C THR A 41 18.59 7.16 12.61
N ARG A 42 18.84 8.44 12.29
CA ARG A 42 17.86 9.55 12.43
C ARG A 42 16.99 9.72 11.18
N ASP A 43 17.40 9.07 10.09
CA ASP A 43 16.70 9.16 8.81
C ASP A 43 15.66 8.04 8.67
N GLY A 44 14.84 7.87 9.68
CA GLY A 44 13.65 7.04 9.60
C GLY A 44 12.45 7.87 9.13
N ARG A 45 11.58 7.26 8.32
CA ARG A 45 10.30 7.85 7.91
C ARG A 45 9.16 6.90 8.14
N VAL A 46 8.09 7.42 8.72
CA VAL A 46 6.82 6.69 8.79
C VAL A 46 6.26 6.59 7.37
N ARG A 47 5.93 5.39 6.93
CA ARG A 47 5.32 5.09 5.63
C ARG A 47 4.01 4.36 5.84
N ALA A 48 3.10 4.55 4.91
CA ALA A 48 1.87 3.77 4.78
C ALA A 48 1.60 3.55 3.30
N ASP A 49 0.85 2.51 2.99
CA ASP A 49 0.43 2.26 1.62
C ASP A 49 -0.73 3.19 1.28
N VAL A 50 -0.61 3.82 0.12
CA VAL A 50 -1.63 4.73 -0.40
C VAL A 50 -2.39 4.03 -1.51
N VAL A 51 -3.66 3.78 -1.28
CA VAL A 51 -4.57 3.20 -2.26
C VAL A 51 -5.21 4.35 -3.04
N GLN A 52 -4.97 4.38 -4.33
CA GLN A 52 -5.62 5.32 -5.24
C GLN A 52 -7.02 4.82 -5.56
N VAL A 53 -8.04 5.56 -5.15
CA VAL A 53 -9.44 5.21 -5.40
C VAL A 53 -9.89 5.83 -6.72
N ALA A 54 -10.26 4.98 -7.65
CA ALA A 54 -10.79 5.33 -8.96
C ALA A 54 -12.22 4.78 -9.10
N PRO A 55 -13.12 5.47 -9.79
CA PRO A 55 -14.42 4.92 -10.13
C PRO A 55 -14.30 3.85 -11.21
N ASP A 56 -15.12 2.82 -11.15
CA ASP A 56 -15.20 1.78 -12.19
C ASP A 56 -16.08 2.20 -13.38
N VAL A 57 -16.89 3.27 -13.21
CA VAL A 57 -17.82 3.78 -14.23
C VAL A 57 -17.64 5.28 -14.38
N SER A 58 -17.81 5.79 -15.61
CA SER A 58 -17.66 7.22 -15.93
C SER A 58 -18.99 7.95 -15.81
N GLY A 59 -18.98 9.16 -15.30
CA GLY A 59 -20.19 10.00 -15.21
C GLY A 59 -20.04 11.22 -14.35
N LEU A 60 -21.13 11.95 -14.18
CA LEU A 60 -21.21 13.12 -13.32
C LEU A 60 -21.28 12.67 -11.85
N VAL A 61 -20.55 13.33 -10.96
CA VAL A 61 -20.64 13.11 -9.51
C VAL A 61 -21.89 13.81 -8.99
N THR A 62 -22.83 13.04 -8.47
CA THR A 62 -24.10 13.57 -7.96
C THR A 62 -24.05 13.90 -6.47
N ARG A 63 -23.22 13.19 -5.71
CA ARG A 63 -23.05 13.39 -4.27
C ARG A 63 -21.68 12.91 -3.82
N VAL A 64 -21.07 13.64 -2.89
CA VAL A 64 -19.83 13.28 -2.21
C VAL A 64 -20.11 13.22 -0.72
N ASP A 65 -19.97 12.03 -0.11
CA ASP A 65 -20.17 11.80 1.33
C ASP A 65 -18.84 11.85 2.09
N ALA A 66 -17.73 11.71 1.36
CA ALA A 66 -16.38 11.77 1.91
C ALA A 66 -15.97 13.18 2.31
N VAL A 67 -15.22 13.30 3.40
CA VAL A 67 -14.63 14.56 3.87
C VAL A 67 -13.11 14.38 3.96
N ASN A 68 -12.34 15.46 3.72
CA ASN A 68 -10.88 15.45 3.87
C ASN A 68 -10.47 15.00 5.27
N ASP A 69 -9.40 14.23 5.35
CA ASP A 69 -8.80 13.73 6.59
C ASP A 69 -9.74 12.87 7.47
N GLN A 70 -10.88 12.45 6.91
CA GLN A 70 -11.82 11.57 7.57
C GLN A 70 -11.28 10.14 7.64
N THR A 71 -11.53 9.49 8.78
CA THR A 71 -11.37 8.04 8.91
C THR A 71 -12.56 7.34 8.28
N VAL A 72 -12.28 6.38 7.40
CA VAL A 72 -13.30 5.57 6.71
C VAL A 72 -13.06 4.09 6.94
N LYS A 73 -14.13 3.30 6.87
CA LYS A 73 -14.09 1.83 6.93
C LYS A 73 -14.24 1.24 5.54
N ALA A 74 -13.66 0.07 5.32
CA ALA A 74 -13.84 -0.69 4.10
C ALA A 74 -15.35 -0.88 3.81
N GLY A 75 -15.75 -0.64 2.56
CA GLY A 75 -17.14 -0.69 2.14
C GLY A 75 -17.97 0.56 2.45
N GLN A 76 -17.42 1.57 3.11
CA GLN A 76 -18.11 2.84 3.35
C GLN A 76 -18.26 3.62 2.03
N PRO A 77 -19.46 4.13 1.70
CA PRO A 77 -19.65 4.99 0.53
C PRO A 77 -18.82 6.27 0.62
N LEU A 78 -18.15 6.62 -0.47
CA LEU A 78 -17.32 7.82 -0.59
C LEU A 78 -17.99 8.87 -1.47
N PHE A 79 -18.44 8.48 -2.63
CA PHE A 79 -19.17 9.35 -3.56
C PHE A 79 -20.04 8.55 -4.52
N TYR A 80 -20.91 9.24 -5.23
CA TYR A 80 -21.91 8.65 -6.13
C TYR A 80 -21.78 9.26 -7.52
N VAL A 81 -21.69 8.38 -8.51
CA VAL A 81 -21.76 8.73 -9.93
C VAL A 81 -23.23 8.68 -10.39
N ASP A 82 -23.61 9.45 -11.40
CA ASP A 82 -24.96 9.53 -11.96
C ASP A 82 -25.61 8.14 -12.14
N ARG A 83 -26.46 7.81 -11.18
CA ARG A 83 -27.11 6.51 -11.09
C ARG A 83 -28.25 6.37 -12.10
N GLU A 84 -28.89 7.47 -12.48
CA GLU A 84 -30.09 7.43 -13.32
C GLU A 84 -29.79 6.90 -14.71
N ARG A 85 -28.67 7.34 -15.29
CA ARG A 85 -28.19 6.84 -16.58
C ARG A 85 -27.98 5.33 -16.58
N TYR A 86 -27.38 4.79 -15.54
CA TYR A 86 -27.10 3.35 -15.42
C TYR A 86 -28.35 2.56 -15.09
N ALA A 87 -29.30 3.12 -14.34
CA ALA A 87 -30.61 2.52 -14.10
C ALA A 87 -31.45 2.44 -15.39
N LEU A 88 -31.34 3.43 -16.27
CA LEU A 88 -31.98 3.39 -17.61
C LEU A 88 -31.35 2.28 -18.46
N ALA A 89 -30.02 2.16 -18.47
CA ALA A 89 -29.34 1.11 -19.22
C ALA A 89 -29.73 -0.30 -18.74
N LEU A 90 -29.86 -0.48 -17.42
CA LEU A 90 -30.34 -1.76 -16.87
C LEU A 90 -31.77 -2.06 -17.31
N ARG A 91 -32.70 -1.11 -17.25
CA ARG A 91 -34.08 -1.29 -17.72
C ARG A 91 -34.14 -1.66 -19.21
N GLN A 92 -33.27 -1.05 -20.03
CA GLN A 92 -33.16 -1.40 -21.44
C GLN A 92 -32.68 -2.85 -21.64
N ALA A 93 -31.70 -3.27 -20.88
CA ALA A 93 -31.19 -4.63 -20.92
C ALA A 93 -32.24 -5.65 -20.43
N ASP A 94 -33.00 -5.33 -19.37
CA ASP A 94 -34.10 -6.16 -18.89
C ASP A 94 -35.21 -6.35 -19.97
N ALA A 95 -35.54 -5.29 -20.69
CA ALA A 95 -36.49 -5.37 -21.80
C ALA A 95 -35.99 -6.25 -22.95
N ALA A 96 -34.68 -6.20 -23.24
CA ALA A 96 -34.06 -7.09 -24.23
C ALA A 96 -34.13 -8.57 -23.81
N VAL A 97 -33.89 -8.88 -22.54
CA VAL A 97 -34.04 -10.25 -21.99
C VAL A 97 -35.48 -10.74 -22.17
N GLN A 98 -36.48 -9.91 -21.81
CA GLN A 98 -37.90 -10.26 -21.99
C GLN A 98 -38.23 -10.53 -23.44
N ALA A 99 -37.72 -9.76 -24.40
CA ALA A 99 -37.95 -9.98 -25.84
C ALA A 99 -37.35 -11.30 -26.29
N GLN A 100 -36.13 -11.64 -25.85
CA GLN A 100 -35.52 -12.95 -26.22
C GLN A 100 -36.22 -14.14 -25.55
N GLN A 101 -36.72 -13.97 -24.33
CA GLN A 101 -37.54 -15.00 -23.67
C GLN A 101 -38.83 -15.31 -24.47
N ALA A 102 -39.52 -14.25 -24.96
CA ALA A 102 -40.71 -14.41 -25.80
C ALA A 102 -40.38 -15.11 -27.11
N THR A 103 -39.24 -14.76 -27.75
CA THR A 103 -38.78 -15.39 -29.01
C THR A 103 -38.47 -16.88 -28.79
N LEU A 104 -37.74 -17.23 -27.72
CA LEU A 104 -37.43 -18.58 -27.36
C LEU A 104 -38.72 -19.41 -27.08
N ALA A 105 -39.65 -18.81 -26.32
CA ALA A 105 -40.92 -19.47 -26.04
C ALA A 105 -41.74 -19.74 -27.34
N GLN A 106 -41.70 -18.85 -28.31
CA GLN A 106 -42.32 -19.05 -29.63
C GLN A 106 -41.61 -20.19 -30.36
N ALA A 107 -40.28 -20.18 -30.47
CA ALA A 107 -39.52 -21.23 -31.14
C ALA A 107 -39.75 -22.61 -30.50
N ARG A 108 -39.85 -22.69 -29.17
CA ARG A 108 -40.18 -23.96 -28.46
C ARG A 108 -41.58 -24.44 -28.78
N ARG A 109 -42.58 -23.56 -28.86
CA ARG A 109 -43.94 -23.95 -29.25
C ARG A 109 -44.02 -24.44 -30.70
N GLU A 110 -43.24 -23.84 -31.60
CA GLU A 110 -43.17 -24.25 -33.00
C GLU A 110 -42.52 -25.63 -33.14
N LEU A 111 -41.37 -25.86 -32.46
CA LEU A 111 -40.76 -27.20 -32.43
C LEU A 111 -41.69 -28.26 -31.84
N ALA A 112 -42.40 -27.96 -30.75
CA ALA A 112 -43.34 -28.86 -30.12
C ALA A 112 -44.49 -29.23 -31.08
N ARG A 113 -45.02 -28.24 -31.80
CA ARG A 113 -46.05 -28.45 -32.82
C ARG A 113 -45.55 -29.32 -33.97
N ASN A 114 -44.36 -29.02 -34.53
CA ASN A 114 -43.81 -29.79 -35.65
C ASN A 114 -43.52 -31.24 -35.24
N ARG A 115 -43.06 -31.48 -34.01
CA ARG A 115 -42.90 -32.84 -33.46
C ARG A 115 -44.21 -33.58 -33.28
N ALA A 116 -45.28 -32.92 -32.87
CA ALA A 116 -46.61 -33.49 -32.70
C ALA A 116 -47.25 -33.93 -34.02
N LEU A 117 -46.91 -33.24 -35.13
CA LEU A 117 -47.40 -33.58 -36.49
C LEU A 117 -46.68 -34.81 -37.10
N GLY A 118 -45.54 -35.26 -36.53
CA GLY A 118 -44.82 -36.45 -36.90
C GLY A 118 -44.52 -36.55 -38.42
N GLU A 119 -44.97 -37.61 -39.06
CA GLU A 119 -44.73 -37.87 -40.49
C GLU A 119 -45.42 -36.88 -41.46
N LEU A 120 -46.30 -36.01 -40.96
CA LEU A 120 -46.93 -34.95 -41.74
C LEU A 120 -46.02 -33.77 -42.01
N VAL A 121 -44.88 -33.71 -41.35
CA VAL A 121 -43.87 -32.65 -41.49
C VAL A 121 -42.54 -33.27 -41.90
N ALA A 122 -41.89 -32.68 -42.91
CA ALA A 122 -40.56 -33.18 -43.33
C ALA A 122 -39.55 -33.10 -42.17
N ALA A 123 -38.68 -34.11 -42.04
CA ALA A 123 -37.67 -34.19 -40.99
C ALA A 123 -36.75 -32.93 -40.97
N GLU A 124 -36.45 -32.38 -42.13
CA GLU A 124 -35.69 -31.12 -42.28
C GLU A 124 -36.33 -29.94 -41.56
N VAL A 125 -37.69 -29.77 -41.64
CA VAL A 125 -38.41 -28.67 -40.97
C VAL A 125 -38.34 -28.82 -39.45
N THR A 126 -38.39 -30.07 -38.96
CA THR A 126 -38.23 -30.33 -37.51
C THR A 126 -36.83 -30.03 -37.05
N GLU A 127 -35.78 -30.39 -37.80
CA GLU A 127 -34.39 -30.04 -37.49
C GLU A 127 -34.14 -28.55 -37.57
N GLN A 128 -34.72 -27.86 -38.55
CA GLN A 128 -34.67 -26.39 -38.64
C GLN A 128 -35.30 -25.71 -37.41
N SER A 129 -36.47 -26.22 -36.96
CA SER A 129 -37.13 -25.71 -35.75
C SER A 129 -36.31 -25.97 -34.48
N ARG A 130 -35.57 -27.08 -34.42
CA ARG A 130 -34.64 -27.40 -33.35
C ARG A 130 -33.48 -26.40 -33.34
N SER A 131 -32.85 -26.19 -34.50
CA SER A 131 -31.75 -25.21 -34.65
C SER A 131 -32.21 -23.80 -34.25
N LYS A 132 -33.47 -23.44 -34.57
CA LYS A 132 -34.08 -22.15 -34.17
C LYS A 132 -34.17 -22.03 -32.63
N VAL A 133 -34.56 -23.10 -31.93
CA VAL A 133 -34.59 -23.09 -30.44
C VAL A 133 -33.20 -22.92 -29.88
N GLU A 134 -32.18 -23.62 -30.41
CA GLU A 134 -30.81 -23.52 -29.96
C GLU A 134 -30.25 -22.07 -30.19
N GLN A 135 -30.51 -21.49 -31.36
CA GLN A 135 -30.14 -20.09 -31.66
C GLN A 135 -30.81 -19.09 -30.71
N SER A 136 -32.14 -19.26 -30.48
CA SER A 136 -32.90 -18.40 -29.57
C SER A 136 -32.43 -18.54 -28.12
N GLN A 137 -32.01 -19.74 -27.71
CA GLN A 137 -31.43 -19.98 -26.38
C GLN A 137 -30.08 -19.25 -26.23
N ALA A 138 -29.22 -19.31 -27.26
CA ALA A 138 -27.95 -18.60 -27.27
C ALA A 138 -28.14 -17.07 -27.22
N ALA A 139 -29.12 -16.56 -27.98
CA ALA A 139 -29.47 -15.13 -27.98
C ALA A 139 -30.02 -14.66 -26.61
N LEU A 140 -30.80 -15.50 -25.93
CA LEU A 140 -31.25 -15.24 -24.56
C LEU A 140 -30.05 -15.15 -23.59
N SER A 141 -29.15 -16.12 -23.62
CA SER A 141 -27.95 -16.10 -22.75
C SER A 141 -27.09 -14.87 -22.99
N GLN A 142 -26.96 -14.41 -24.23
CA GLN A 142 -26.26 -13.17 -24.55
C GLN A 142 -26.97 -11.93 -23.96
N ALA A 143 -28.29 -11.85 -24.05
CA ALA A 143 -29.07 -10.76 -23.46
C ALA A 143 -28.99 -10.76 -21.92
N GLU A 144 -29.01 -11.93 -21.28
CA GLU A 144 -28.82 -12.07 -19.84
C GLU A 144 -27.44 -11.59 -19.40
N ALA A 145 -26.37 -11.95 -20.12
CA ALA A 145 -25.03 -11.44 -19.85
C ALA A 145 -24.94 -9.91 -19.98
N ALA A 146 -25.58 -9.33 -20.99
CA ALA A 146 -25.64 -7.88 -21.17
C ALA A 146 -26.38 -7.18 -20.02
N ARG A 147 -27.49 -7.78 -19.55
CA ARG A 147 -28.23 -7.31 -18.37
C ARG A 147 -27.38 -7.35 -17.12
N ASP A 148 -26.61 -8.43 -16.90
CA ASP A 148 -25.74 -8.58 -15.73
C ASP A 148 -24.59 -7.53 -15.72
N VAL A 149 -24.05 -7.18 -16.89
CA VAL A 149 -23.08 -6.08 -17.03
C VAL A 149 -23.73 -4.75 -16.67
N ALA A 150 -24.95 -4.47 -17.14
CA ALA A 150 -25.66 -3.24 -16.81
C ALA A 150 -25.98 -3.15 -15.31
N ALA A 151 -26.37 -4.25 -14.68
CA ALA A 151 -26.61 -4.34 -13.24
C ALA A 151 -25.32 -4.10 -12.43
N LEU A 152 -24.21 -4.68 -12.86
CA LEU A 152 -22.90 -4.45 -12.25
C LEU A 152 -22.49 -2.99 -12.35
N ASN A 153 -22.64 -2.37 -13.53
CA ASN A 153 -22.31 -0.96 -13.73
C ASN A 153 -23.19 -0.05 -12.83
N LEU A 154 -24.48 -0.35 -12.70
CA LEU A 154 -25.35 0.36 -11.77
C LEU A 154 -24.89 0.21 -10.31
N LYS A 155 -24.44 -0.98 -9.88
CA LYS A 155 -23.87 -1.18 -8.55
C LYS A 155 -22.60 -0.37 -8.35
N ARG A 156 -21.77 -0.25 -9.37
CA ARG A 156 -20.48 0.47 -9.34
C ARG A 156 -20.62 1.99 -9.40
N THR A 157 -21.83 2.53 -9.58
CA THR A 157 -22.08 3.98 -9.44
C THR A 157 -21.88 4.48 -8.02
N VAL A 158 -21.90 3.59 -7.01
CA VAL A 158 -21.54 3.89 -5.63
C VAL A 158 -20.09 3.48 -5.43
N VAL A 159 -19.22 4.44 -5.28
CA VAL A 159 -17.79 4.19 -5.05
C VAL A 159 -17.54 4.04 -3.55
N LEU A 160 -17.00 2.89 -3.18
CA LEU A 160 -16.78 2.49 -1.79
C LEU A 160 -15.30 2.57 -1.43
N ALA A 161 -15.02 2.75 -0.14
CA ALA A 161 -13.65 2.64 0.39
C ALA A 161 -13.14 1.19 0.27
N PRO A 162 -11.97 0.97 -0.36
CA PRO A 162 -11.43 -0.38 -0.55
C PRO A 162 -10.82 -0.98 0.72
N ALA A 163 -10.42 -0.15 1.68
CA ALA A 163 -9.78 -0.54 2.95
C ALA A 163 -10.15 0.42 4.08
N ASP A 164 -9.84 0.03 5.32
CA ASP A 164 -9.91 0.93 6.48
C ASP A 164 -8.76 1.92 6.43
N GLY A 165 -9.03 3.21 6.60
CA GLY A 165 -7.95 4.19 6.51
C GLY A 165 -8.39 5.64 6.63
N PHE A 166 -7.50 6.52 6.17
CA PHE A 166 -7.70 7.96 6.20
C PHE A 166 -7.75 8.49 4.76
N LEU A 167 -8.78 9.25 4.45
CA LEU A 167 -8.85 9.96 3.18
C LEU A 167 -7.85 11.12 3.18
N SER A 168 -7.23 11.36 2.04
CA SER A 168 -6.32 12.48 1.85
C SER A 168 -6.58 13.15 0.50
N ASP A 169 -6.42 14.48 0.47
CA ASP A 169 -6.48 15.30 -0.75
C ASP A 169 -7.76 15.11 -1.57
N LEU A 170 -8.91 15.25 -0.91
CA LEU A 170 -10.20 15.18 -1.57
C LEU A 170 -10.48 16.50 -2.31
N THR A 171 -10.22 16.51 -3.60
CA THR A 171 -10.55 17.64 -4.49
C THR A 171 -11.90 17.49 -5.20
N LEU A 172 -12.46 16.26 -5.17
CA LEU A 172 -13.69 15.89 -5.85
C LEU A 172 -14.91 16.64 -5.29
N ARG A 173 -15.74 17.20 -6.18
CA ARG A 173 -16.96 17.92 -5.83
C ARG A 173 -18.17 17.41 -6.61
N THR A 174 -19.35 17.64 -6.04
CA THR A 174 -20.61 17.44 -6.76
C THR A 174 -20.62 18.30 -8.02
N GLY A 175 -20.92 17.69 -9.15
CA GLY A 175 -20.89 18.32 -10.47
C GLY A 175 -19.63 18.02 -11.27
N ASP A 176 -18.59 17.43 -10.68
CA ASP A 176 -17.40 17.01 -11.41
C ASP A 176 -17.70 15.79 -12.29
N TYR A 177 -17.02 15.69 -13.42
CA TYR A 177 -17.08 14.51 -14.28
C TYR A 177 -15.91 13.58 -14.01
N VAL A 178 -16.18 12.32 -13.65
CA VAL A 178 -15.16 11.30 -13.40
C VAL A 178 -15.10 10.29 -14.54
N THR A 179 -13.88 9.79 -14.77
CA THR A 179 -13.61 8.79 -15.80
C THR A 179 -13.21 7.46 -15.15
N ALA A 180 -13.76 6.35 -15.64
CA ALA A 180 -13.42 5.01 -15.15
C ALA A 180 -11.91 4.76 -15.18
N GLY A 181 -11.38 4.21 -14.11
CA GLY A 181 -9.95 3.90 -13.94
C GLY A 181 -9.06 5.09 -13.63
N LYS A 182 -9.56 6.35 -13.65
CA LYS A 182 -8.76 7.52 -13.27
C LYS A 182 -8.89 7.79 -11.77
N PRO A 183 -7.80 7.76 -10.98
CA PRO A 183 -7.85 8.07 -9.55
C PRO A 183 -8.38 9.48 -9.28
N VAL A 184 -9.24 9.60 -8.28
CA VAL A 184 -9.87 10.88 -7.89
C VAL A 184 -9.65 11.23 -6.42
N LEU A 185 -9.20 10.27 -5.61
CA LEU A 185 -8.83 10.48 -4.22
C LEU A 185 -7.82 9.41 -3.76
N ALA A 186 -7.09 9.71 -2.69
CA ALA A 186 -6.14 8.83 -2.07
C ALA A 186 -6.64 8.36 -0.69
N LEU A 187 -6.49 7.07 -0.42
CA LEU A 187 -6.77 6.44 0.86
C LEU A 187 -5.48 5.89 1.46
N ILE A 188 -5.12 6.35 2.64
CA ILE A 188 -3.98 5.84 3.41
C ILE A 188 -4.47 4.66 4.25
N ASP A 189 -4.00 3.45 3.94
CA ASP A 189 -4.40 2.24 4.67
C ASP A 189 -3.87 2.28 6.11
N SER A 190 -4.79 2.26 7.07
CA SER A 190 -4.47 2.35 8.51
C SER A 190 -3.68 1.14 9.04
N ARG A 191 -3.71 0.00 8.36
CA ARG A 191 -3.02 -1.24 8.76
C ARG A 191 -1.64 -1.39 8.14
N SER A 192 -1.28 -0.52 7.20
CA SER A 192 -0.02 -0.61 6.44
C SER A 192 1.10 0.25 7.02
N PHE A 193 0.88 0.92 8.14
CA PHE A 193 1.89 1.79 8.74
C PHE A 193 3.14 0.99 9.13
N ARG A 194 4.28 1.47 8.65
CA ARG A 194 5.61 0.95 8.92
C ARG A 194 6.61 2.08 9.02
N VAL A 195 7.80 1.80 9.50
CA VAL A 195 8.90 2.77 9.49
C VAL A 195 9.99 2.26 8.55
N GLU A 196 10.44 3.11 7.65
CA GLU A 196 11.61 2.87 6.80
C GLU A 196 12.78 3.66 7.37
N GLY A 197 13.77 2.94 7.94
CA GLY A 197 15.02 3.51 8.41
C GLY A 197 16.08 3.43 7.33
N TYR A 198 16.75 4.55 7.02
CA TYR A 198 17.84 4.60 6.05
C TYR A 198 19.18 4.45 6.79
N PHE A 199 19.72 3.24 6.81
CA PHE A 199 20.98 2.92 7.48
C PHE A 199 22.16 3.08 6.53
N GLU A 200 23.29 3.51 7.06
CA GLU A 200 24.56 3.50 6.33
C GLU A 200 25.00 2.07 6.03
N GLU A 201 25.53 1.83 4.83
CA GLU A 201 25.98 0.49 4.40
C GLU A 201 26.98 -0.14 5.36
N THR A 202 27.80 0.68 6.04
CA THR A 202 28.77 0.26 7.05
C THR A 202 28.13 -0.39 8.28
N LYS A 203 26.84 -0.09 8.56
CA LYS A 203 26.11 -0.59 9.73
C LYS A 203 25.23 -1.80 9.42
N LEU A 204 25.12 -2.21 8.15
CA LEU A 204 24.25 -3.31 7.73
C LEU A 204 24.67 -4.67 8.24
N SER A 205 25.98 -4.90 8.42
CA SER A 205 26.52 -6.19 8.88
C SER A 205 25.97 -6.64 10.24
N GLY A 206 25.53 -5.69 11.07
CA GLY A 206 24.92 -5.91 12.38
C GLY A 206 23.42 -6.18 12.36
N LEU A 207 22.73 -6.02 11.21
CA LEU A 207 21.29 -6.14 11.11
C LEU A 207 20.86 -7.56 10.74
N ARG A 208 19.79 -8.03 11.38
CA ARG A 208 19.16 -9.33 11.10
C ARG A 208 17.65 -9.18 11.02
N LEU A 209 17.01 -9.99 10.20
CA LEU A 209 15.53 -10.05 10.13
C LEU A 209 14.96 -10.50 11.48
N GLY A 210 13.83 -9.91 11.87
CA GLY A 210 13.17 -10.19 13.15
C GLY A 210 13.84 -9.54 14.37
N GLN A 211 14.94 -8.82 14.22
CA GLN A 211 15.63 -8.15 15.31
C GLN A 211 14.76 -7.03 15.89
N PRO A 212 14.64 -6.92 17.24
CA PRO A 212 13.83 -5.88 17.87
C PRO A 212 14.40 -4.49 17.61
N VAL A 213 13.50 -3.54 17.44
CA VAL A 213 13.83 -2.16 17.09
C VAL A 213 13.00 -1.21 17.95
N THR A 214 13.67 -0.18 18.44
CA THR A 214 13.02 0.94 19.11
C THR A 214 12.93 2.12 18.14
N VAL A 215 11.69 2.58 17.88
CA VAL A 215 11.40 3.71 16.98
C VAL A 215 10.91 4.89 17.79
N LYS A 216 11.58 6.03 17.67
CA LYS A 216 11.15 7.29 18.27
C LYS A 216 10.70 8.24 17.16
N VAL A 217 9.39 8.47 17.05
CA VAL A 217 8.81 9.44 16.11
C VAL A 217 9.09 10.85 16.64
N MET A 218 9.50 11.76 15.75
CA MET A 218 9.82 13.12 16.13
C MET A 218 8.58 13.86 16.66
N GLY A 219 8.71 14.45 17.86
CA GLY A 219 7.60 15.14 18.56
C GLY A 219 6.75 14.22 19.43
N GLU A 220 7.11 12.93 19.54
CA GLU A 220 6.43 11.99 20.46
C GLU A 220 7.38 11.60 21.60
N ASP A 221 6.84 11.54 22.80
CA ASP A 221 7.62 11.17 23.99
C ASP A 221 7.76 9.65 24.15
N LYS A 222 6.73 8.89 23.72
CA LYS A 222 6.71 7.43 23.85
C LYS A 222 7.39 6.76 22.67
N PRO A 223 8.44 5.96 22.87
CA PRO A 223 9.02 5.17 21.80
C PRO A 223 8.07 4.02 21.40
N LEU A 224 8.02 3.73 20.12
CA LEU A 224 7.32 2.58 19.55
C LEU A 224 8.27 1.40 19.49
N LYS A 225 7.76 0.19 19.68
CA LYS A 225 8.50 -1.06 19.47
C LYS A 225 8.10 -1.69 18.16
N GLY A 226 9.07 -2.34 17.54
CA GLY A 226 8.89 -3.06 16.31
C GLY A 226 10.03 -4.03 16.06
N HIS A 227 10.06 -4.62 14.89
CA HIS A 227 11.11 -5.53 14.47
C HIS A 227 11.49 -5.29 12.99
N ILE A 228 12.70 -5.68 12.63
CA ILE A 228 13.16 -5.60 11.23
C ILE A 228 12.36 -6.60 10.40
N GLN A 229 11.54 -6.08 9.49
CA GLN A 229 10.75 -6.89 8.56
C GLN A 229 11.55 -7.27 7.32
N SER A 230 12.27 -6.32 6.74
CA SER A 230 13.10 -6.55 5.56
C SER A 230 14.21 -5.53 5.43
N ILE A 231 15.28 -5.93 4.76
CA ILE A 231 16.40 -5.08 4.34
C ILE A 231 16.38 -5.07 2.82
N ALA A 232 16.47 -3.89 2.20
CA ALA A 232 16.46 -3.79 0.76
C ALA A 232 17.64 -4.54 0.15
N ALA A 233 17.38 -5.36 -0.86
CA ALA A 233 18.42 -6.14 -1.56
C ALA A 233 19.18 -5.31 -2.61
N GLY A 234 18.72 -4.10 -2.93
CA GLY A 234 19.34 -3.20 -3.88
C GLY A 234 18.94 -1.75 -3.66
N ILE A 235 19.82 -0.86 -4.08
CA ILE A 235 19.62 0.58 -4.14
C ILE A 235 19.95 1.03 -5.55
N GLU A 236 19.34 2.14 -5.98
CA GLU A 236 19.62 2.73 -7.28
C GLU A 236 21.04 3.32 -7.30
N ASP A 237 21.81 2.95 -8.30
CA ASP A 237 23.12 3.54 -8.57
C ASP A 237 22.93 4.90 -9.24
N ARG A 238 23.12 5.98 -8.48
CA ARG A 238 22.96 7.36 -8.95
C ARG A 238 24.03 7.79 -9.95
N ASP A 239 25.15 7.10 -9.96
CA ASP A 239 26.26 7.39 -10.89
C ASP A 239 26.01 6.73 -12.27
N ARG A 240 24.99 5.87 -12.36
CA ARG A 240 24.57 5.19 -13.58
C ARG A 240 23.37 5.88 -14.21
N ALA A 241 23.62 6.75 -15.19
CA ALA A 241 22.55 7.31 -16.00
C ALA A 241 22.07 6.29 -17.05
N ALA A 242 20.74 6.16 -17.23
CA ALA A 242 20.18 5.39 -18.34
C ALA A 242 20.51 6.11 -19.65
N SER A 243 21.31 5.48 -20.51
CA SER A 243 21.57 6.00 -21.86
C SER A 243 20.59 5.38 -22.85
N GLY A 244 20.13 6.15 -23.85
CA GLY A 244 19.25 5.66 -24.91
C GLY A 244 19.84 4.54 -25.78
N ASN A 245 21.14 4.23 -25.63
CA ASN A 245 21.87 3.24 -26.41
C ASN A 245 22.07 1.90 -25.68
N LEU A 246 21.39 1.66 -24.57
CA LEU A 246 21.52 0.44 -23.73
C LEU A 246 22.94 0.20 -23.18
N LEU A 247 23.88 1.13 -23.37
CA LEU A 247 25.20 1.08 -22.77
C LEU A 247 25.20 1.85 -21.45
N PRO A 248 25.92 1.35 -20.41
CA PRO A 248 26.04 2.07 -19.15
C PRO A 248 26.79 3.38 -19.37
N ASN A 249 26.14 4.50 -19.09
CA ASN A 249 26.81 5.79 -19.02
C ASN A 249 27.24 6.03 -17.57
N VAL A 250 28.52 6.04 -17.31
CA VAL A 250 29.10 6.26 -15.98
C VAL A 250 29.67 7.66 -15.96
N ASN A 251 29.10 8.52 -15.11
CA ASN A 251 29.69 9.83 -14.84
C ASN A 251 31.01 9.67 -14.07
N PRO A 252 32.13 10.18 -14.56
CA PRO A 252 33.37 10.20 -13.80
C PRO A 252 33.24 11.21 -12.66
N THR A 253 32.73 10.77 -11.51
CA THR A 253 32.68 11.59 -10.31
C THR A 253 33.94 11.39 -9.48
N PHE A 254 34.81 12.39 -9.48
CA PHE A 254 35.87 12.52 -8.50
C PHE A 254 35.26 13.05 -7.19
N SER A 255 34.65 12.18 -6.40
CA SER A 255 34.31 12.54 -5.02
C SER A 255 35.53 12.25 -4.14
N TRP A 256 36.16 13.31 -3.64
CA TRP A 256 37.26 13.24 -2.68
C TRP A 256 36.90 12.42 -1.43
N VAL A 257 35.62 12.44 -1.05
CA VAL A 257 35.07 11.68 0.09
C VAL A 257 33.94 10.79 -0.43
N ARG A 258 34.12 9.46 -0.36
CA ARG A 258 33.02 8.50 -0.57
C ARG A 258 32.10 8.54 0.64
N LEU A 259 30.92 9.09 0.45
CA LEU A 259 29.87 8.98 1.45
C LEU A 259 29.25 7.59 1.38
N ALA A 260 29.08 6.96 2.55
CA ALA A 260 28.39 5.68 2.65
C ALA A 260 26.97 5.79 2.08
N GLN A 261 26.58 4.83 1.26
CA GLN A 261 25.23 4.74 0.71
C GLN A 261 24.25 4.42 1.84
N ARG A 262 23.00 4.85 1.65
CA ARG A 262 21.92 4.60 2.60
C ARG A 262 21.01 3.52 2.08
N VAL A 263 20.87 2.47 2.85
CA VAL A 263 20.05 1.31 2.51
C VAL A 263 18.75 1.35 3.33
N PRO A 264 17.58 1.29 2.69
CA PRO A 264 16.30 1.28 3.39
C PRO A 264 16.09 -0.06 4.09
N VAL A 265 15.78 0.02 5.38
CA VAL A 265 15.39 -1.11 6.23
C VAL A 265 13.95 -0.88 6.67
N ARG A 266 13.08 -1.84 6.39
CA ARG A 266 11.68 -1.80 6.80
C ARG A 266 11.52 -2.37 8.20
N VAL A 267 10.86 -1.60 9.04
CA VAL A 267 10.52 -1.94 10.41
C VAL A 267 9.01 -2.04 10.53
N ALA A 268 8.51 -3.24 10.86
CA ALA A 268 7.13 -3.44 11.23
C ALA A 268 6.94 -3.01 12.69
N LEU A 269 5.86 -2.28 12.95
CA LEU A 269 5.49 -1.86 14.31
C LEU A 269 4.69 -2.97 14.97
N ASP A 270 5.09 -3.41 16.18
CA ASP A 270 4.42 -4.49 16.90
C ASP A 270 3.08 -4.03 17.49
N GLN A 271 3.05 -2.79 17.97
CA GLN A 271 1.84 -2.17 18.53
C GLN A 271 1.84 -0.69 18.18
N THR A 272 0.72 -0.22 17.69
CA THR A 272 0.46 1.20 17.53
C THR A 272 -0.49 1.63 18.66
N PRO A 273 -0.07 2.48 19.58
CA PRO A 273 -0.95 2.99 20.63
C PRO A 273 -2.16 3.71 20.01
N ASN A 274 -3.35 3.50 20.55
CA ASN A 274 -4.59 4.10 20.05
C ASN A 274 -4.62 5.63 20.18
N ASP A 275 -3.79 6.18 21.07
CA ASP A 275 -3.63 7.62 21.32
C ASP A 275 -2.65 8.30 20.33
N LEU A 276 -1.88 7.52 19.56
CA LEU A 276 -0.89 8.02 18.60
C LEU A 276 -1.44 8.00 17.17
N ARG A 277 -1.70 9.19 16.63
CA ARG A 277 -2.00 9.33 15.20
C ARG A 277 -0.70 9.27 14.39
N LEU A 278 -0.42 8.12 13.79
CA LEU A 278 0.67 8.00 12.82
C LEU A 278 0.31 8.78 11.56
N ILE A 279 1.25 9.59 11.08
CA ILE A 279 1.11 10.34 9.84
C ILE A 279 2.24 9.90 8.92
N ALA A 280 1.90 9.44 7.72
CA ALA A 280 2.88 9.08 6.70
C ALA A 280 3.76 10.30 6.35
N GLY A 281 5.07 10.10 6.26
CA GLY A 281 6.04 11.16 6.01
C GLY A 281 6.72 11.73 7.25
N ARG A 282 6.19 11.51 8.48
CA ARG A 282 6.87 11.97 9.72
C ARG A 282 8.25 11.32 9.86
N THR A 283 9.17 12.10 10.41
CA THR A 283 10.53 11.62 10.67
C THR A 283 10.58 10.82 11.96
N ALA A 284 11.40 9.78 11.97
CA ALA A 284 11.63 8.94 13.13
C ALA A 284 13.12 8.60 13.29
N THR A 285 13.54 8.41 14.53
CA THR A 285 14.83 7.80 14.85
C THR A 285 14.61 6.31 15.07
N VAL A 286 15.43 5.49 14.44
CA VAL A 286 15.35 4.02 14.50
C VAL A 286 16.62 3.51 15.16
N SER A 287 16.48 2.82 16.27
CA SER A 287 17.59 2.16 16.99
C SER A 287 17.33 0.67 17.05
N VAL A 288 18.28 -0.11 16.60
CA VAL A 288 18.18 -1.58 16.62
C VAL A 288 18.78 -2.10 17.92
N ASP A 289 18.00 -2.86 18.67
CA ASP A 289 18.44 -3.42 19.93
C ASP A 289 19.41 -4.58 19.67
N MET A 290 20.66 -4.41 20.09
CA MET A 290 21.69 -5.44 19.91
C MET A 290 21.33 -6.68 20.73
N ILE A 291 21.15 -7.81 20.07
CA ILE A 291 21.03 -9.10 20.75
C ILE A 291 22.40 -9.39 21.38
N LYS A 292 22.51 -9.27 22.69
CA LYS A 292 23.71 -9.67 23.44
C LYS A 292 23.99 -11.14 23.17
N GLY A 293 24.86 -11.43 22.21
CA GLY A 293 25.25 -12.81 21.89
C GLY A 293 25.85 -13.06 20.52
N ALA A 294 25.96 -12.07 19.65
CA ALA A 294 26.50 -12.24 18.29
C ALA A 294 27.85 -11.51 18.07
N ALA A 295 28.68 -11.43 19.10
CA ALA A 295 30.08 -11.08 18.92
C ALA A 295 30.88 -12.39 18.81
N LYS A 296 31.14 -12.82 17.57
CA LYS A 296 32.26 -13.74 17.23
C LYS A 296 32.99 -13.18 16.04
#